data_877d58b257579eb8b5144ee537153527
#
_entry.id   877d58b257579eb8b5144ee537153527
#
_cell.length_a   1.000
_cell.length_b   1.000
_cell.length_c   1.000
_cell.angle_alpha   90.00
_cell.angle_beta   90.00
_cell.angle_gamma   90.00
#
_symmetry.space_group_name_H-M   'P 1'
#
loop_
_entity.id
_entity.type
_entity.pdbx_description
1 polymer ?
#
loop_
_entity_poly.entity_id
_entity_poly.type
_entity_poly.pdbx_seq_one_letter_code
_entity_poly.pdbx_strand_id
1 'polypeptide(L)'
;MMLISCPRILFGALSCCLSNVVFSQLEPILALRMNDFNLSSVQTGAVLAVLPFIYIFGTLLVPCLPSWIDKRVTLMLSCVLMGVSTFFIGPSQLLGMPETLSICLFGLLTSAACLAPMVIPVLPEMIDASKEAFPNQNVKSTNNYASALFNTGLGLGTCIGPLYGAMMAEWTNFRLT
;
A
#
# COMPACT_ATOMS: atom_id res chain seq x y z
N MET A 1 -12.99 -22.13 7.35
CA MET A 1 -11.90 -22.83 6.65
C MET A 1 -12.07 -22.94 5.14
N MET A 2 -13.27 -23.00 4.58
CA MET A 2 -13.49 -23.13 3.12
C MET A 2 -13.04 -21.92 2.26
N LEU A 3 -13.09 -20.70 2.76
CA LEU A 3 -12.71 -19.50 1.97
C LEU A 3 -11.20 -19.42 1.66
N ILE A 4 -10.36 -19.98 2.51
CA ILE A 4 -8.90 -20.03 2.28
C ILE A 4 -8.56 -20.97 1.11
N SER A 5 -9.46 -21.90 0.77
CA SER A 5 -9.29 -22.79 -0.38
C SER A 5 -9.60 -22.14 -1.73
N CYS A 6 -10.17 -20.92 -1.73
CA CYS A 6 -10.39 -20.16 -2.96
C CYS A 6 -9.17 -19.29 -3.24
N PRO A 7 -8.37 -19.59 -4.29
CA PRO A 7 -7.12 -18.88 -4.56
C PRO A 7 -7.34 -17.37 -4.79
N ARG A 8 -8.47 -16.98 -5.36
CA ARG A 8 -8.83 -15.59 -5.63
C ARG A 8 -8.95 -14.76 -4.34
N ILE A 9 -9.54 -15.33 -3.29
CA ILE A 9 -9.70 -14.70 -1.99
C ILE A 9 -8.36 -14.60 -1.27
N LEU A 10 -7.57 -15.69 -1.33
CA LEU A 10 -6.24 -15.74 -0.73
C LEU A 10 -5.29 -14.72 -1.37
N PHE A 11 -5.28 -14.63 -2.70
CA PHE A 11 -4.49 -13.62 -3.42
C PHE A 11 -4.94 -12.20 -3.11
N GLY A 12 -6.25 -11.96 -2.91
CA GLY A 12 -6.75 -10.67 -2.45
C GLY A 12 -6.21 -10.29 -1.08
N ALA A 13 -6.28 -11.19 -0.11
CA ALA A 13 -5.74 -10.95 1.23
C ALA A 13 -4.22 -10.75 1.22
N LEU A 14 -3.50 -11.53 0.42
CA LEU A 14 -2.04 -11.40 0.25
C LEU A 14 -1.67 -10.07 -0.42
N SER A 15 -2.38 -9.66 -1.45
CA SER A 15 -2.19 -8.35 -2.11
C SER A 15 -2.38 -7.22 -1.12
N CYS A 16 -3.42 -7.28 -0.29
CA CYS A 16 -3.69 -6.30 0.76
C CYS A 16 -2.55 -6.25 1.80
N CYS A 17 -2.07 -7.42 2.23
CA CYS A 17 -0.93 -7.53 3.15
C CYS A 17 0.33 -6.89 2.55
N LEU A 18 0.70 -7.26 1.33
CA LEU A 18 1.89 -6.74 0.65
C LEU A 18 1.80 -5.23 0.41
N SER A 19 0.64 -4.71 0.02
CA SER A 19 0.40 -3.27 -0.14
C SER A 19 0.72 -2.49 1.13
N ASN A 20 0.24 -3.02 2.26
CA ASN A 20 0.47 -2.40 3.56
C ASN A 20 1.91 -2.59 4.05
N VAL A 21 2.57 -3.70 3.76
CA VAL A 21 4.01 -3.87 4.04
C VAL A 21 4.80 -2.78 3.31
N VAL A 22 4.57 -2.61 2.00
CA VAL A 22 5.30 -1.61 1.18
C VAL A 22 5.06 -0.19 1.68
N PHE A 23 3.85 0.14 2.12
CA PHE A 23 3.55 1.47 2.61
C PHE A 23 4.07 1.71 4.02
N SER A 24 3.82 0.80 4.96
CA SER A 24 4.17 0.99 6.36
C SER A 24 5.66 0.86 6.66
N GLN A 25 6.44 0.18 5.82
CA GLN A 25 7.91 0.20 5.92
C GLN A 25 8.49 1.61 5.67
N LEU A 26 7.78 2.48 4.96
CA LEU A 26 8.27 3.83 4.67
C LEU A 26 8.31 4.72 5.92
N GLU A 27 7.44 4.51 6.91
CA GLU A 27 7.36 5.36 8.09
C GLU A 27 8.69 5.47 8.85
N PRO A 28 9.33 4.36 9.30
CA PRO A 28 10.58 4.44 10.03
C PRO A 28 11.74 4.92 9.14
N ILE A 29 11.77 4.50 7.88
CA ILE A 29 12.82 4.87 6.93
C ILE A 29 12.73 6.37 6.61
N LEU A 30 11.51 6.88 6.43
CA LEU A 30 11.28 8.28 6.07
C LEU A 30 11.73 9.23 7.17
N ALA A 31 11.50 8.89 8.44
CA ALA A 31 11.95 9.70 9.57
C ALA A 31 13.48 9.87 9.56
N LEU A 32 14.23 8.80 9.29
CA LEU A 32 15.68 8.82 9.15
C LEU A 32 16.10 9.68 7.94
N ARG A 33 15.44 9.49 6.80
CA ARG A 33 15.76 10.21 5.55
C ARG A 33 15.51 11.72 5.65
N MET A 34 14.44 12.13 6.33
CA MET A 34 14.18 13.56 6.54
C MET A 34 15.24 14.21 7.41
N ASN A 35 15.83 13.47 8.33
CA ASN A 35 16.97 13.93 9.12
C ASN A 35 18.23 14.19 8.26
N ASP A 36 18.48 13.33 7.25
CA ASP A 36 19.59 13.53 6.29
C ASP A 36 19.46 14.84 5.49
N PHE A 37 18.23 15.25 5.22
CA PHE A 37 17.94 16.55 4.58
C PHE A 37 17.95 17.73 5.55
N ASN A 38 18.36 17.54 6.82
CA ASN A 38 18.36 18.57 7.88
C ASN A 38 16.99 19.21 8.13
N LEU A 39 15.90 18.47 7.94
CA LEU A 39 14.56 18.94 8.26
C LEU A 39 14.33 18.91 9.77
N SER A 40 13.68 19.94 10.28
CA SER A 40 13.26 19.98 11.69
C SER A 40 12.18 18.92 11.95
N SER A 41 12.04 18.49 13.22
CA SER A 41 11.00 17.52 13.61
C SER A 41 9.59 17.96 13.23
N VAL A 42 9.31 19.28 13.23
CA VAL A 42 8.02 19.84 12.82
C VAL A 42 7.80 19.68 11.32
N GLN A 43 8.82 19.93 10.50
CA GLN A 43 8.76 19.77 9.05
C GLN A 43 8.59 18.28 8.67
N THR A 44 9.33 17.40 9.32
CA THR A 44 9.18 15.94 9.15
C THR A 44 7.76 15.49 9.49
N GLY A 45 7.22 15.96 10.62
CA GLY A 45 5.83 15.69 11.02
C GLY A 45 4.82 16.22 10.01
N ALA A 46 5.05 17.39 9.43
CA ALA A 46 4.18 17.95 8.40
C ALA A 46 4.18 17.08 7.12
N VAL A 47 5.34 16.62 6.67
CA VAL A 47 5.46 15.69 5.52
C VAL A 47 4.71 14.41 5.79
N LEU A 48 4.90 13.79 6.97
CA LEU A 48 4.20 12.58 7.36
C LEU A 48 2.68 12.77 7.44
N ALA A 49 2.22 13.94 7.90
CA ALA A 49 0.79 14.24 8.00
C ALA A 49 0.11 14.40 6.63
N VAL A 50 0.82 14.86 5.61
CA VAL A 50 0.27 15.01 4.24
C VAL A 50 -0.09 13.65 3.62
N LEU A 51 0.63 12.57 3.92
CA LEU A 51 0.40 11.25 3.34
C LEU A 51 -1.01 10.69 3.63
N PRO A 52 -1.49 10.68 4.91
CA PRO A 52 -2.87 10.29 5.21
C PRO A 52 -3.92 11.18 4.54
N PHE A 53 -3.65 12.48 4.40
CA PHE A 53 -4.58 13.37 3.69
C PHE A 53 -4.76 12.95 2.24
N ILE A 54 -3.67 12.66 1.51
CA ILE A 54 -3.73 12.19 0.13
C ILE A 54 -4.50 10.87 0.05
N TYR A 55 -4.26 9.95 0.99
CA TYR A 55 -4.98 8.69 1.07
C TYR A 55 -6.49 8.92 1.25
N ILE A 56 -6.92 9.84 2.14
CA ILE A 56 -8.34 10.18 2.34
C ILE A 56 -8.97 10.67 1.03
N PHE A 57 -8.32 11.60 0.30
CA PHE A 57 -8.81 12.04 -1.00
C PHE A 57 -8.87 10.88 -2.02
N GLY A 58 -7.88 10.02 -2.03
CA GLY A 58 -7.89 8.80 -2.85
C GLY A 58 -9.08 7.90 -2.53
N THR A 59 -9.42 7.72 -1.25
CA THR A 59 -10.57 6.89 -0.86
C THR A 59 -11.91 7.45 -1.34
N LEU A 60 -12.03 8.76 -1.44
CA LEU A 60 -13.23 9.40 -1.98
C LEU A 60 -13.30 9.32 -3.50
N LEU A 61 -12.16 9.32 -4.19
CA LEU A 61 -12.09 9.31 -5.65
C LEU A 61 -12.22 7.90 -6.24
N VAL A 62 -11.70 6.86 -5.58
CA VAL A 62 -11.73 5.48 -6.11
C VAL A 62 -13.14 4.98 -6.40
N PRO A 63 -14.17 5.20 -5.54
CA PRO A 63 -15.54 4.81 -5.85
C PRO A 63 -16.18 5.59 -7.02
N CYS A 64 -15.62 6.76 -7.35
CA CYS A 64 -16.08 7.59 -8.48
C CYS A 64 -15.49 7.14 -9.81
N LEU A 65 -14.58 6.17 -9.83
CA LEU A 65 -14.04 5.61 -11.06
C LEU A 65 -15.16 5.02 -11.91
N PRO A 66 -15.12 5.25 -13.23
CA PRO A 66 -16.14 4.72 -14.13
C PRO A 66 -16.26 3.20 -14.04
N SER A 67 -17.47 2.69 -14.12
CA SER A 67 -17.79 1.25 -13.99
C SER A 67 -17.18 0.37 -15.10
N TRP A 68 -16.70 0.98 -16.19
CA TRP A 68 -16.02 0.28 -17.29
C TRP A 68 -14.54 -0.05 -16.96
N ILE A 69 -13.99 0.51 -15.87
CA ILE A 69 -12.65 0.19 -15.42
C ILE A 69 -12.73 -1.02 -14.47
N ASP A 70 -12.16 -2.13 -14.89
CA ASP A 70 -12.09 -3.34 -14.05
C ASP A 70 -11.30 -3.10 -12.77
N LYS A 71 -11.84 -3.54 -11.64
CA LYS A 71 -11.18 -3.49 -10.32
C LYS A 71 -9.78 -4.08 -10.35
N ARG A 72 -9.58 -5.16 -11.12
CA ARG A 72 -8.30 -5.86 -11.26
C ARG A 72 -7.27 -5.02 -12.02
N VAL A 73 -7.70 -4.32 -13.06
CA VAL A 73 -6.82 -3.40 -13.83
C VAL A 73 -6.38 -2.26 -12.94
N THR A 74 -7.29 -1.70 -12.14
CA THR A 74 -6.98 -0.65 -11.17
C THR A 74 -5.94 -1.13 -10.15
N LEU A 75 -6.11 -2.33 -9.60
CA LEU A 75 -5.15 -2.95 -8.68
C LEU A 75 -3.78 -3.13 -9.31
N MET A 76 -3.72 -3.72 -10.51
CA MET A 76 -2.45 -3.97 -11.20
C MET A 76 -1.73 -2.66 -11.53
N LEU A 77 -2.44 -1.67 -12.07
CA LEU A 77 -1.86 -0.37 -12.41
C LEU A 77 -1.33 0.35 -11.18
N SER A 78 -2.09 0.34 -10.09
CA SER A 78 -1.67 0.96 -8.82
C SER A 78 -0.46 0.27 -8.21
N CYS A 79 -0.37 -1.07 -8.32
CA CYS A 79 0.79 -1.84 -7.89
C CYS A 79 2.06 -1.43 -8.67
N VAL A 80 1.96 -1.31 -9.99
CA VAL A 80 3.08 -0.89 -10.84
C VAL A 80 3.49 0.55 -10.51
N LEU A 81 2.53 1.46 -10.41
CA LEU A 81 2.79 2.86 -10.07
C LEU A 81 3.40 3.00 -8.67
N MET A 82 2.94 2.22 -7.69
CA MET A 82 3.51 2.15 -6.36
C MET A 82 4.97 1.69 -6.41
N GLY A 83 5.27 0.62 -7.17
CA GLY A 83 6.65 0.15 -7.39
C GLY A 83 7.54 1.21 -8.04
N VAL A 84 7.03 1.91 -9.05
CA VAL A 84 7.77 3.02 -9.68
C VAL A 84 7.99 4.18 -8.72
N SER A 85 7.01 4.52 -7.89
CA SER A 85 7.13 5.63 -6.93
C SER A 85 8.20 5.37 -5.87
N THR A 86 8.42 4.12 -5.47
CA THR A 86 9.47 3.76 -4.50
C THR A 86 10.88 4.07 -5.02
N PHE A 87 11.14 4.00 -6.33
CA PHE A 87 12.42 4.41 -6.90
C PHE A 87 12.72 5.91 -6.74
N PHE A 88 11.68 6.75 -6.64
CA PHE A 88 11.87 8.18 -6.41
C PHE A 88 12.06 8.52 -4.93
N ILE A 89 11.58 7.69 -4.03
CA ILE A 89 11.75 7.87 -2.57
C ILE A 89 13.21 7.64 -2.18
N GLY A 90 13.81 6.56 -2.70
CA GLY A 90 15.23 6.26 -2.55
C GLY A 90 15.92 6.35 -3.92
N PRO A 91 16.37 7.55 -4.37
CA PRO A 91 16.98 7.67 -5.68
C PRO A 91 18.20 6.76 -5.76
N SER A 92 18.05 5.70 -6.55
CA SER A 92 19.08 4.68 -6.72
C SER A 92 20.33 5.28 -7.37
N GLN A 93 21.48 5.02 -6.79
CA GLN A 93 22.77 5.36 -7.42
C GLN A 93 22.91 4.75 -8.82
N LEU A 94 22.23 3.62 -9.06
CA LEU A 94 22.19 2.94 -10.35
C LEU A 94 21.53 3.79 -11.45
N LEU A 95 20.60 4.67 -11.09
CA LEU A 95 19.90 5.54 -12.05
C LEU A 95 20.53 6.93 -12.16
N GLY A 96 21.61 7.22 -11.39
CA GLY A 96 22.29 8.51 -11.42
C GLY A 96 21.39 9.71 -11.05
N MET A 97 20.31 9.47 -10.34
CA MET A 97 19.38 10.54 -9.95
C MET A 97 19.97 11.42 -8.86
N PRO A 98 19.80 12.76 -8.95
CA PRO A 98 20.26 13.65 -7.91
C PRO A 98 19.42 13.47 -6.63
N GLU A 99 20.09 13.44 -5.49
CA GLU A 99 19.44 13.40 -4.18
C GLU A 99 18.84 14.75 -3.83
N THR A 100 17.63 15.00 -4.26
CA THR A 100 16.92 16.23 -3.93
C THR A 100 15.66 15.91 -3.12
N LEU A 101 15.37 16.75 -2.14
CA LEU A 101 14.15 16.65 -1.33
C LEU A 101 12.89 16.63 -2.22
N SER A 102 12.88 17.40 -3.30
CA SER A 102 11.75 17.49 -4.22
C SER A 102 11.41 16.13 -4.89
N ILE A 103 12.42 15.37 -5.32
CA ILE A 103 12.23 14.06 -5.93
C ILE A 103 11.70 13.06 -4.89
N CYS A 104 12.27 13.08 -3.69
CA CYS A 104 11.80 12.25 -2.58
C CYS A 104 10.34 12.55 -2.23
N LEU A 105 9.97 13.82 -2.08
CA LEU A 105 8.60 14.23 -1.82
C LEU A 105 7.65 13.83 -2.94
N PHE A 106 8.05 13.97 -4.21
CA PHE A 106 7.25 13.52 -5.35
C PHE A 106 6.98 12.02 -5.28
N GLY A 107 8.00 11.20 -5.00
CA GLY A 107 7.84 9.76 -4.80
C GLY A 107 6.87 9.42 -3.67
N LEU A 108 6.98 10.11 -2.52
CA LEU A 108 6.10 9.94 -1.37
C LEU A 108 4.65 10.29 -1.68
N LEU A 109 4.41 11.44 -2.29
CA LEU A 109 3.06 11.87 -2.66
C LEU A 109 2.41 10.92 -3.66
N THR A 110 3.19 10.45 -4.63
CA THR A 110 2.74 9.47 -5.63
C THR A 110 2.43 8.13 -4.98
N SER A 111 3.27 7.64 -4.06
CA SER A 111 3.03 6.38 -3.35
C SER A 111 1.77 6.44 -2.48
N ALA A 112 1.55 7.55 -1.77
CA ALA A 112 0.34 7.78 -0.98
C ALA A 112 -0.93 7.81 -1.85
N ALA A 113 -0.85 8.42 -3.04
CA ALA A 113 -1.96 8.45 -3.99
C ALA A 113 -2.28 7.07 -4.57
N CYS A 114 -1.28 6.21 -4.75
CA CYS A 114 -1.46 4.84 -5.26
C CYS A 114 -2.04 3.88 -4.22
N LEU A 115 -1.90 4.17 -2.92
CA LEU A 115 -2.35 3.27 -1.86
C LEU A 115 -3.87 3.06 -1.87
N ALA A 116 -4.66 4.12 -2.04
CA ALA A 116 -6.11 4.04 -2.05
C ALA A 116 -6.65 3.13 -3.17
N PRO A 117 -6.30 3.33 -4.47
CA PRO A 117 -6.76 2.45 -5.54
C PRO A 117 -6.15 1.04 -5.47
N MET A 118 -5.12 0.82 -4.68
CA MET A 118 -4.52 -0.49 -4.46
C MET A 118 -5.24 -1.29 -3.36
N VAL A 119 -5.80 -0.63 -2.35
CA VAL A 119 -6.44 -1.30 -1.19
C VAL A 119 -7.95 -1.38 -1.33
N ILE A 120 -8.61 -0.30 -1.78
CA ILE A 120 -10.08 -0.19 -1.77
C ILE A 120 -10.77 -1.25 -2.64
N PRO A 121 -10.34 -1.54 -3.88
CA PRO A 121 -11.02 -2.52 -4.73
C PRO A 121 -10.85 -3.97 -4.26
N VAL A 122 -9.91 -4.26 -3.35
CA VAL A 122 -9.61 -5.63 -2.90
C VAL A 122 -10.79 -6.24 -2.17
N LEU A 123 -11.40 -5.53 -1.22
CA LEU A 123 -12.51 -6.08 -0.44
C LEU A 123 -13.74 -6.39 -1.29
N PRO A 124 -14.23 -5.50 -2.19
CA PRO A 124 -15.28 -5.84 -3.13
C PRO A 124 -14.94 -7.03 -4.03
N GLU A 125 -13.71 -7.14 -4.52
CA GLU A 125 -13.28 -8.27 -5.34
C GLU A 125 -13.29 -9.59 -4.55
N MET A 126 -12.85 -9.57 -3.28
CA MET A 126 -12.92 -10.74 -2.40
C MET A 126 -14.37 -11.16 -2.10
N ILE A 127 -15.28 -10.19 -1.92
CA ILE A 127 -16.71 -10.45 -1.71
C ILE A 127 -17.33 -11.05 -2.97
N ASP A 128 -17.04 -10.51 -4.15
CA ASP A 128 -17.55 -11.03 -5.41
C ASP A 128 -17.01 -12.45 -5.67
N ALA A 129 -15.71 -12.69 -5.44
CA ALA A 129 -15.11 -14.02 -5.54
C ALA A 129 -15.73 -15.02 -4.57
N SER A 130 -16.10 -14.58 -3.36
CA SER A 130 -16.71 -15.45 -2.36
C SER A 130 -18.14 -15.85 -2.72
N LYS A 131 -18.93 -14.95 -3.33
CA LYS A 131 -20.27 -15.24 -3.83
C LYS A 131 -20.25 -16.23 -5.00
N GLU A 132 -19.28 -16.07 -5.91
CA GLU A 132 -19.10 -17.00 -7.03
C GLU A 132 -18.67 -18.41 -6.56
N ALA A 133 -17.75 -18.47 -5.60
CA ALA A 133 -17.24 -19.75 -5.09
C ALA A 133 -18.23 -20.51 -4.20
N PHE A 134 -19.12 -19.80 -3.49
CA PHE A 134 -20.03 -20.38 -2.49
C PHE A 134 -21.47 -19.86 -2.62
N PRO A 135 -22.17 -20.13 -3.75
CA PRO A 135 -23.48 -19.57 -4.04
C PRO A 135 -24.59 -20.02 -3.06
N ASN A 136 -24.40 -21.15 -2.41
CA ASN A 136 -25.38 -21.74 -1.48
C ASN A 136 -25.17 -21.31 -0.01
N GLN A 137 -24.17 -20.51 0.28
CA GLN A 137 -23.92 -20.05 1.65
C GLN A 137 -24.64 -18.73 1.96
N ASN A 138 -24.86 -18.49 3.26
CA ASN A 138 -25.45 -17.24 3.71
C ASN A 138 -24.52 -16.08 3.35
N VAL A 139 -25.01 -15.17 2.48
CA VAL A 139 -24.29 -14.01 1.95
C VAL A 139 -23.68 -13.16 3.07
N LYS A 140 -24.42 -12.98 4.19
CA LYS A 140 -23.93 -12.19 5.33
C LYS A 140 -22.74 -12.86 6.00
N SER A 141 -22.78 -14.16 6.18
CA SER A 141 -21.67 -14.93 6.77
C SER A 141 -20.43 -14.86 5.88
N THR A 142 -20.61 -15.05 4.57
CA THR A 142 -19.55 -15.03 3.57
C THR A 142 -18.86 -13.65 3.49
N ASN A 143 -19.65 -12.57 3.51
CA ASN A 143 -19.11 -11.21 3.54
C ASN A 143 -18.30 -10.93 4.82
N ASN A 144 -18.79 -11.40 5.99
CA ASN A 144 -18.07 -11.23 7.25
C ASN A 144 -16.72 -11.94 7.24
N TYR A 145 -16.63 -13.15 6.68
CA TYR A 145 -15.37 -13.87 6.55
C TYR A 145 -14.40 -13.19 5.57
N ALA A 146 -14.90 -12.70 4.42
CA ALA A 146 -14.07 -11.95 3.47
C ALA A 146 -13.51 -10.68 4.12
N SER A 147 -14.35 -9.94 4.86
CA SER A 147 -13.91 -8.74 5.59
C SER A 147 -12.90 -9.06 6.71
N ALA A 148 -13.10 -10.18 7.44
CA ALA A 148 -12.17 -10.60 8.46
C ALA A 148 -10.80 -10.96 7.85
N LEU A 149 -10.78 -11.68 6.72
CA LEU A 149 -9.54 -12.03 6.02
C LEU A 149 -8.82 -10.78 5.48
N PHE A 150 -9.58 -9.84 4.92
CA PHE A 150 -9.07 -8.55 4.47
C PHE A 150 -8.40 -7.78 5.61
N ASN A 151 -9.09 -7.63 6.75
CA ASN A 151 -8.55 -6.94 7.92
C ASN A 151 -7.34 -7.66 8.53
N THR A 152 -7.31 -8.98 8.48
CA THR A 152 -6.14 -9.77 8.90
C THR A 152 -4.95 -9.48 7.99
N GLY A 153 -5.16 -9.42 6.67
CA GLY A 153 -4.13 -9.02 5.70
C GLY A 153 -3.59 -7.63 5.97
N LEU A 154 -4.48 -6.64 6.18
CA LEU A 154 -4.10 -5.27 6.57
C LEU A 154 -3.26 -5.27 7.84
N GLY A 155 -3.73 -5.91 8.91
CA GLY A 155 -3.05 -5.94 10.21
C GLY A 155 -1.67 -6.61 10.14
N LEU A 156 -1.55 -7.71 9.40
CA LEU A 156 -0.25 -8.35 9.17
C LEU A 156 0.71 -7.44 8.41
N GLY A 157 0.23 -6.75 7.37
CA GLY A 157 1.03 -5.82 6.59
C GLY A 157 1.56 -4.65 7.43
N THR A 158 0.70 -4.04 8.23
CA THR A 158 1.09 -2.92 9.12
C THR A 158 2.03 -3.35 10.23
N CYS A 159 2.01 -4.62 10.66
CA CYS A 159 2.92 -5.15 11.65
C CYS A 159 4.30 -5.50 11.06
N ILE A 160 4.31 -6.17 9.90
CA ILE A 160 5.54 -6.65 9.25
C ILE A 160 6.31 -5.49 8.61
N GLY A 161 5.62 -4.50 8.03
CA GLY A 161 6.23 -3.41 7.27
C GLY A 161 7.29 -2.62 8.05
N PRO A 162 6.98 -2.04 9.22
CA PRO A 162 7.95 -1.29 10.00
C PRO A 162 9.14 -2.13 10.46
N LEU A 163 8.91 -3.41 10.81
CA LEU A 163 9.99 -4.33 11.17
C LEU A 163 10.92 -4.58 10.00
N TYR A 164 10.36 -4.85 8.82
CA TYR A 164 11.13 -5.05 7.60
C TYR A 164 11.91 -3.78 7.23
N GLY A 165 11.25 -2.61 7.28
CA GLY A 165 11.88 -1.33 6.98
C GLY A 165 13.03 -1.00 7.92
N ALA A 166 12.86 -1.22 9.22
CA ALA A 166 13.91 -0.99 10.23
C ALA A 166 15.10 -1.94 10.02
N MET A 167 14.86 -3.23 9.80
CA MET A 167 15.91 -4.21 9.51
C MET A 167 16.70 -3.87 8.25
N MET A 168 16.01 -3.46 7.19
CA MET A 168 16.68 -3.06 5.95
C MET A 168 17.49 -1.79 6.13
N ALA A 169 17.03 -0.82 6.89
CA ALA A 169 17.76 0.40 7.19
C ALA A 169 19.06 0.15 7.99
N GLU A 170 19.07 -0.88 8.87
CA GLU A 170 20.28 -1.28 9.61
C GLU A 170 21.29 -2.03 8.74
N TRP A 171 20.83 -2.90 7.84
CA TRP A 171 21.70 -3.79 7.07
C TRP A 171 22.23 -3.17 5.78
N THR A 172 21.54 -2.17 5.27
CA THR A 172 21.91 -1.52 4.01
C THR A 172 21.92 -0.01 4.19
N ASN A 173 22.80 0.67 3.47
CA ASN A 173 22.66 2.11 3.31
C ASN A 173 21.33 2.38 2.62
N PHE A 174 20.59 3.41 3.07
CA PHE A 174 19.26 3.79 2.55
C PHE A 174 19.16 3.80 1.00
N ARG A 175 20.29 4.01 0.31
CA ARG A 175 20.37 4.01 -1.17
C ARG A 175 20.22 2.65 -1.81
N LEU A 176 20.31 1.57 -1.03
CA LEU A 176 20.22 0.19 -1.50
C LEU A 176 18.92 -0.49 -1.07
N THR A 177 18.15 0.16 -0.20
CA THR A 177 16.85 -0.30 0.28
C THR A 177 15.75 0.12 -0.68
#